data_5940a6fb6045f7caa49a0c28c9a99971
#
_entry.id   5940a6fb6045f7caa49a0c28c9a99971
#
_cell.length_a   1.000
_cell.length_b   1.000
_cell.length_c   1.000
_cell.angle_alpha   90.00
_cell.angle_beta   90.00
_cell.angle_gamma   90.00
#
_symmetry.space_group_name_H-M   'P 1'
#
loop_
_entity.id
_entity.type
_entity.pdbx_description
1 polymer ?
#
loop_
_entity_poly.entity_id
_entity_poly.type
_entity_poly.pdbx_seq_one_letter_code
_entity_poly.pdbx_strand_id
1 'polypeptide(L)'
;MKKIFTLMTAFAMVFSMAACGNPAASEAADPSEPSIVAEAKPETITIQALNANQEMAGIQVPYNPQRIAVLDMPALDIVDALGVGDRVVGSAKVTIEYLTEYNPDASNGAIMNLGTVKTADLEKVAACEPDIIFIGGRLRSVYADLEAIAPVVYLAVDYEKGIVESTRYNAQTIASIFGMESQVDAMFADFQPRIEALNTVLNDKNVLLGMYNANALGLMGTASQLNMIAHELGANNLSESVGEAEKATHGEEASWETIITLDPEYMFILDRSTATGASDEGVIGAREVIENELVQELDVYKNGKIVYFIEHANVWYTSTGGVQALDTMLADLEGALLHETSK
;
A
#
# COMPACT_ATOMS: atom_id res chain seq x y z
N MET A 1 -53.41 11.85 -7.38
CA MET A 1 -54.61 12.13 -6.54
C MET A 1 -54.21 12.05 -5.08
N LYS A 2 -54.45 13.22 -4.36
CA LYS A 2 -54.75 13.35 -2.90
C LYS A 2 -53.64 12.83 -1.91
N LYS A 3 -53.22 13.50 -0.84
CA LYS A 3 -53.37 14.85 -0.25
C LYS A 3 -52.38 14.88 0.91
N ILE A 4 -51.55 15.87 1.00
CA ILE A 4 -51.31 16.91 2.02
C ILE A 4 -51.86 16.57 3.42
N PHE A 5 -50.99 16.59 4.46
CA PHE A 5 -51.34 17.18 5.75
C PHE A 5 -50.12 17.75 6.45
N THR A 6 -50.13 19.09 6.58
CA THR A 6 -49.27 19.95 7.36
C THR A 6 -49.84 20.04 8.78
N LEU A 7 -48.99 20.00 9.80
CA LEU A 7 -49.38 20.53 11.10
C LEU A 7 -48.21 21.30 11.72
N MET A 8 -48.40 22.61 11.75
CA MET A 8 -47.67 23.62 12.49
C MET A 8 -48.26 23.71 13.87
N THR A 9 -47.48 23.73 14.95
CA THR A 9 -47.91 24.27 16.23
C THR A 9 -46.80 25.15 16.81
N ALA A 10 -47.06 26.45 16.78
CA ALA A 10 -46.38 27.48 17.56
C ALA A 10 -46.88 27.47 18.99
N PHE A 11 -46.00 27.68 19.95
CA PHE A 11 -46.43 28.09 21.29
C PHE A 11 -45.57 29.25 21.78
N ALA A 12 -46.31 30.26 22.26
CA ALA A 12 -45.90 31.62 22.55
C ALA A 12 -45.25 31.75 23.94
N MET A 13 -44.41 32.78 24.03
CA MET A 13 -43.86 33.35 25.26
C MET A 13 -44.92 33.86 26.22
N VAL A 14 -44.67 33.68 27.50
CA VAL A 14 -45.24 34.57 28.56
C VAL A 14 -44.09 34.99 29.47
N PHE A 15 -43.87 36.31 29.51
CA PHE A 15 -43.06 37.01 30.48
C PHE A 15 -43.93 37.27 31.73
N SER A 16 -43.38 37.04 32.93
CA SER A 16 -43.85 37.74 34.13
C SER A 16 -42.70 38.01 35.10
N MET A 17 -42.43 39.28 35.35
CA MET A 17 -41.59 39.79 36.43
C MET A 17 -42.44 39.95 37.71
N ALA A 18 -41.83 39.66 38.86
CA ALA A 18 -41.96 40.37 40.15
C ALA A 18 -41.14 39.65 41.23
N ALA A 19 -40.22 40.21 41.74
CA ALA A 19 -39.84 41.13 42.82
C ALA A 19 -39.77 40.50 44.24
N CYS A 20 -38.52 40.57 44.80
CA CYS A 20 -38.15 40.76 46.23
C CYS A 20 -38.54 39.76 47.32
N GLY A 21 -37.48 39.26 47.98
CA GLY A 21 -37.57 38.79 49.38
C GLY A 21 -36.56 37.73 49.77
N ASN A 22 -35.47 38.10 50.47
CA ASN A 22 -34.54 37.20 51.16
C ASN A 22 -35.12 36.95 52.61
N PRO A 23 -34.91 35.80 53.24
CA PRO A 23 -33.62 35.33 53.76
C PRO A 23 -33.39 33.80 53.81
N ALA A 24 -32.11 33.45 53.71
CA ALA A 24 -31.41 32.32 54.34
C ALA A 24 -32.12 31.00 54.63
N ALA A 25 -31.75 29.96 53.88
CA ALA A 25 -31.63 28.57 54.38
C ALA A 25 -30.64 27.80 53.54
N SER A 26 -29.72 27.12 54.19
CA SER A 26 -28.73 26.25 53.62
C SER A 26 -29.41 25.08 52.90
N GLU A 27 -29.05 24.86 51.64
CA GLU A 27 -29.38 23.61 50.95
C GLU A 27 -28.14 23.02 50.28
N ALA A 28 -28.09 21.72 50.39
CA ALA A 28 -26.98 20.85 50.03
C ALA A 28 -26.60 20.98 48.56
N ALA A 29 -25.31 20.93 48.30
CA ALA A 29 -24.75 20.81 46.97
C ALA A 29 -25.20 19.49 46.33
N ASP A 30 -25.88 19.61 45.18
CA ASP A 30 -26.17 18.54 44.26
C ASP A 30 -24.82 18.03 43.66
N PRO A 31 -24.57 16.72 43.61
CA PRO A 31 -23.33 16.22 43.01
C PRO A 31 -23.35 16.50 41.50
N SER A 32 -22.52 17.46 41.09
CA SER A 32 -22.25 17.76 39.68
C SER A 32 -21.96 16.46 38.93
N GLU A 33 -22.74 16.21 37.88
CA GLU A 33 -22.44 15.22 36.87
C GLU A 33 -20.95 15.38 36.41
N PRO A 34 -20.22 14.26 36.20
CA PRO A 34 -18.87 14.36 35.71
C PRO A 34 -18.92 14.95 34.28
N SER A 35 -18.51 16.20 34.16
CA SER A 35 -18.20 16.77 32.85
C SER A 35 -17.13 15.90 32.21
N ILE A 36 -17.48 15.15 31.16
CA ILE A 36 -16.54 14.47 30.31
C ILE A 36 -15.76 15.61 29.61
N VAL A 37 -14.61 15.96 30.16
CA VAL A 37 -13.66 16.83 29.50
C VAL A 37 -13.16 15.99 28.33
N ALA A 38 -13.60 16.30 27.11
CA ALA A 38 -13.03 15.73 25.91
C ALA A 38 -11.53 16.06 25.95
N GLU A 39 -10.70 15.04 26.03
CA GLU A 39 -9.23 15.19 25.97
C GLU A 39 -8.92 15.92 24.66
N ALA A 40 -8.24 17.06 24.75
CA ALA A 40 -7.83 17.81 23.57
C ALA A 40 -6.86 16.93 22.78
N LYS A 41 -7.18 16.67 21.50
CA LYS A 41 -6.30 15.90 20.62
C LYS A 41 -4.95 16.61 20.51
N PRO A 42 -3.82 15.88 20.51
CA PRO A 42 -2.50 16.49 20.43
C PRO A 42 -2.32 17.19 19.07
N GLU A 43 -1.51 18.25 19.03
CA GLU A 43 -1.13 18.92 17.77
C GLU A 43 -0.18 18.06 16.95
N THR A 44 0.68 17.28 17.60
CA THR A 44 1.66 16.37 17.00
C THR A 44 1.70 15.03 17.71
N ILE A 45 2.12 14.01 16.99
CA ILE A 45 2.41 12.67 17.54
C ILE A 45 3.80 12.22 17.12
N THR A 46 4.36 11.24 17.81
CA THR A 46 5.60 10.58 17.42
C THR A 46 5.29 9.18 16.88
N ILE A 47 5.68 8.94 15.64
CA ILE A 47 5.57 7.63 14.97
C ILE A 47 6.96 6.99 14.85
N GLN A 48 7.00 5.68 14.61
CA GLN A 48 8.24 4.98 14.26
C GLN A 48 8.28 4.83 12.73
N ALA A 49 9.26 5.45 12.10
CA ALA A 49 9.48 5.40 10.65
C ALA A 49 10.97 5.42 10.33
N LEU A 50 11.33 5.15 9.08
CA LEU A 50 12.72 5.18 8.64
C LEU A 50 13.22 6.64 8.51
N ASN A 51 14.44 6.87 8.93
CA ASN A 51 15.16 8.11 8.68
C ASN A 51 15.96 8.05 7.36
N ALA A 52 16.70 9.10 7.03
CA ALA A 52 17.54 9.16 5.82
C ALA A 52 18.60 8.03 5.74
N ASN A 53 19.02 7.47 6.88
CA ASN A 53 19.98 6.36 6.95
C ASN A 53 19.31 4.97 6.87
N GLN A 54 18.00 4.91 6.68
CA GLN A 54 17.19 3.69 6.72
C GLN A 54 17.19 3.01 8.11
N GLU A 55 17.30 3.79 9.17
CA GLU A 55 17.20 3.33 10.54
C GLU A 55 15.83 3.72 11.11
N MET A 56 15.19 2.83 11.87
CA MET A 56 13.96 3.14 12.58
C MET A 56 14.20 4.23 13.62
N ALA A 57 13.42 5.29 13.57
CA ALA A 57 13.52 6.45 14.42
C ALA A 57 12.15 6.99 14.81
N GLY A 58 12.08 7.66 15.96
CA GLY A 58 10.88 8.42 16.36
C GLY A 58 10.79 9.73 15.55
N ILE A 59 9.86 9.81 14.63
CA ILE A 59 9.58 10.99 13.79
C ILE A 59 8.38 11.71 14.35
N GLN A 60 8.51 13.01 14.62
CA GLN A 60 7.41 13.85 15.05
C GLN A 60 6.65 14.37 13.84
N VAL A 61 5.34 14.08 13.78
CA VAL A 61 4.46 14.49 12.68
C VAL A 61 3.21 15.19 13.22
N PRO A 62 2.54 16.06 12.43
CA PRO A 62 1.26 16.62 12.82
C PRO A 62 0.21 15.53 13.02
N TYR A 63 -0.64 15.70 14.04
CA TYR A 63 -1.79 14.83 14.21
C TYR A 63 -2.95 15.30 13.33
N ASN A 64 -3.53 14.38 12.56
CA ASN A 64 -4.66 14.63 11.68
C ASN A 64 -4.38 15.73 10.61
N PRO A 65 -3.25 15.61 9.84
CA PRO A 65 -2.87 16.58 8.82
C PRO A 65 -3.97 16.75 7.78
N GLN A 66 -4.07 17.97 7.21
CA GLN A 66 -5.10 18.32 6.23
C GLN A 66 -4.53 18.42 4.80
N ARG A 67 -3.22 18.50 4.65
CA ARG A 67 -2.54 18.66 3.36
C ARG A 67 -1.45 17.62 3.23
N ILE A 68 -1.70 16.62 2.40
CA ILE A 68 -0.84 15.45 2.26
C ILE A 68 -0.13 15.50 0.90
N ALA A 69 1.20 15.43 0.90
CA ALA A 69 2.00 15.17 -0.30
C ALA A 69 2.42 13.70 -0.31
N VAL A 70 2.17 12.97 -1.42
CA VAL A 70 2.49 11.55 -1.51
C VAL A 70 3.36 11.26 -2.72
N LEU A 71 4.55 10.72 -2.47
CA LEU A 71 5.53 10.30 -3.47
C LEU A 71 5.83 8.80 -3.38
N ASP A 72 4.94 8.06 -2.74
CA ASP A 72 5.02 6.61 -2.54
C ASP A 72 3.66 5.95 -2.76
N MET A 73 3.61 4.92 -3.61
CA MET A 73 2.34 4.29 -3.97
C MET A 73 1.74 3.45 -2.83
N PRO A 74 2.51 2.66 -2.06
CA PRO A 74 1.97 1.98 -0.89
C PRO A 74 1.37 2.93 0.15
N ALA A 75 2.00 4.07 0.40
CA ALA A 75 1.46 5.07 1.31
C ALA A 75 0.17 5.72 0.77
N LEU A 76 0.11 5.99 -0.55
CA LEU A 76 -1.10 6.50 -1.19
C LEU A 76 -2.26 5.50 -1.10
N ASP A 77 -2.00 4.22 -1.33
CA ASP A 77 -2.95 3.13 -1.19
C ASP A 77 -3.55 3.08 0.23
N ILE A 78 -2.71 3.19 1.25
CA ILE A 78 -3.17 3.19 2.65
C ILE A 78 -3.96 4.46 2.98
N VAL A 79 -3.53 5.63 2.50
CA VAL A 79 -4.25 6.92 2.67
C VAL A 79 -5.65 6.83 2.04
N ASP A 80 -5.76 6.23 0.86
CA ASP A 80 -7.02 5.99 0.18
C ASP A 80 -7.89 5.00 0.95
N ALA A 81 -7.36 3.84 1.32
CA ALA A 81 -8.06 2.81 2.09
C ALA A 81 -8.59 3.31 3.44
N LEU A 82 -7.91 4.28 4.07
CA LEU A 82 -8.37 4.95 5.29
C LEU A 82 -9.46 6.01 5.03
N GLY A 83 -9.76 6.34 3.76
CA GLY A 83 -10.76 7.34 3.40
C GLY A 83 -10.34 8.78 3.70
N VAL A 84 -9.04 9.07 3.70
CA VAL A 84 -8.49 10.44 3.89
C VAL A 84 -7.83 10.99 2.62
N GLY A 85 -8.10 10.38 1.48
CA GLY A 85 -7.55 10.76 0.19
C GLY A 85 -7.95 12.16 -0.30
N ASP A 86 -9.08 12.69 0.17
CA ASP A 86 -9.54 14.06 -0.10
C ASP A 86 -8.55 15.16 0.38
N ARG A 87 -7.59 14.78 1.23
CA ARG A 87 -6.54 15.66 1.76
C ARG A 87 -5.25 15.62 0.92
N VAL A 88 -5.17 14.79 -0.12
CA VAL A 88 -4.01 14.73 -1.01
C VAL A 88 -3.98 15.97 -1.88
N VAL A 89 -2.99 16.82 -1.65
CA VAL A 89 -2.79 18.07 -2.40
C VAL A 89 -1.73 17.95 -3.49
N GLY A 90 -0.90 16.91 -3.43
CA GLY A 90 0.12 16.59 -4.42
C GLY A 90 0.48 15.12 -4.40
N SER A 91 0.72 14.58 -5.59
CA SER A 91 1.09 13.18 -5.76
C SER A 91 2.18 13.01 -6.82
N ALA A 92 2.97 11.94 -6.70
CA ALA A 92 3.73 11.44 -7.83
C ALA A 92 2.79 10.96 -8.94
N LYS A 93 3.32 10.78 -10.16
CA LYS A 93 2.54 10.19 -11.25
C LYS A 93 2.01 8.81 -10.85
N VAL A 94 0.69 8.64 -10.89
CA VAL A 94 -0.01 7.40 -10.56
C VAL A 94 -0.28 6.61 -11.83
N THR A 95 0.02 5.30 -11.80
CA THR A 95 -0.24 4.36 -12.90
C THR A 95 -1.14 3.20 -12.46
N ILE A 96 -1.57 3.19 -11.22
CA ILE A 96 -2.39 2.14 -10.60
C ILE A 96 -3.86 2.50 -10.82
N GLU A 97 -4.66 1.57 -11.35
CA GLU A 97 -6.01 1.82 -11.82
C GLU A 97 -6.93 2.35 -10.71
N TYR A 98 -6.93 1.69 -9.54
CA TYR A 98 -7.79 2.10 -8.41
C TYR A 98 -7.34 3.37 -7.69
N LEU A 99 -6.15 3.93 -8.04
CA LEU A 99 -5.63 5.19 -7.50
C LEU A 99 -5.62 6.33 -8.55
N THR A 100 -6.24 6.14 -9.72
CA THR A 100 -6.19 7.11 -10.82
C THR A 100 -6.79 8.47 -10.48
N GLU A 101 -7.67 8.56 -9.50
CA GLU A 101 -8.22 9.83 -9.01
C GLU A 101 -7.13 10.75 -8.41
N TYR A 102 -6.03 10.17 -7.89
CA TYR A 102 -4.87 10.89 -7.37
C TYR A 102 -3.83 11.21 -8.44
N ASN A 103 -4.06 10.80 -9.70
CA ASN A 103 -3.13 11.12 -10.78
C ASN A 103 -3.21 12.61 -11.12
N PRO A 104 -2.10 13.37 -10.97
CA PRO A 104 -2.07 14.78 -11.27
C PRO A 104 -2.54 15.13 -12.69
N ASP A 105 -2.25 14.24 -13.66
CA ASP A 105 -2.63 14.43 -15.06
C ASP A 105 -4.16 14.32 -15.29
N ALA A 106 -4.86 13.60 -14.40
CA ALA A 106 -6.32 13.39 -14.46
C ALA A 106 -7.11 14.30 -13.51
N SER A 107 -6.46 14.94 -12.54
CA SER A 107 -7.11 15.70 -11.46
C SER A 107 -7.61 17.09 -11.84
N ASN A 108 -7.45 17.52 -13.10
CA ASN A 108 -7.75 18.88 -13.57
C ASN A 108 -7.10 19.99 -12.72
N GLY A 109 -5.91 19.72 -12.18
CA GLY A 109 -5.15 20.65 -11.35
C GLY A 109 -5.53 20.68 -9.87
N ALA A 110 -6.42 19.79 -9.42
CA ALA A 110 -6.76 19.65 -8.00
C ALA A 110 -5.59 19.03 -7.20
N ILE A 111 -4.81 18.14 -7.83
CA ILE A 111 -3.64 17.49 -7.24
C ILE A 111 -2.40 17.95 -8.02
N MET A 112 -1.41 18.47 -7.31
CA MET A 112 -0.16 18.95 -7.92
C MET A 112 0.74 17.77 -8.31
N ASN A 113 1.34 17.85 -9.50
CA ASN A 113 2.32 16.86 -9.96
C ASN A 113 3.66 17.10 -9.25
N LEU A 114 4.01 16.18 -8.34
CA LEU A 114 5.25 16.24 -7.55
C LEU A 114 6.42 15.50 -8.20
N GLY A 115 6.24 14.99 -9.43
CA GLY A 115 7.23 14.20 -10.14
C GLY A 115 6.88 12.72 -10.17
N THR A 116 7.84 11.87 -9.82
CA THR A 116 7.68 10.41 -9.83
C THR A 116 8.13 9.80 -8.51
N VAL A 117 7.84 8.53 -8.26
CA VAL A 117 8.35 7.78 -7.11
C VAL A 117 9.90 7.67 -7.07
N LYS A 118 10.60 8.12 -8.13
CA LYS A 118 12.07 8.11 -8.24
C LYS A 118 12.69 9.51 -8.20
N THR A 119 11.92 10.53 -8.53
CA THR A 119 12.41 11.92 -8.66
C THR A 119 11.34 12.88 -8.19
N ALA A 120 11.60 13.60 -7.10
CA ALA A 120 10.73 14.64 -6.57
C ALA A 120 11.06 15.99 -7.21
N ASP A 121 10.01 16.75 -7.53
CA ASP A 121 10.08 18.18 -7.88
C ASP A 121 9.92 19.00 -6.60
N LEU A 122 11.05 19.34 -5.95
CA LEU A 122 11.05 20.01 -4.65
C LEU A 122 10.33 21.36 -4.67
N GLU A 123 10.38 22.08 -5.79
CA GLU A 123 9.68 23.38 -5.93
C GLU A 123 8.16 23.16 -5.88
N LYS A 124 7.66 22.13 -6.54
CA LYS A 124 6.23 21.80 -6.50
C LYS A 124 5.80 21.20 -5.18
N VAL A 125 6.67 20.38 -4.54
CA VAL A 125 6.40 19.91 -3.17
C VAL A 125 6.25 21.09 -2.22
N ALA A 126 7.14 22.08 -2.27
CA ALA A 126 7.02 23.29 -1.45
C ALA A 126 5.78 24.13 -1.83
N ALA A 127 5.48 24.25 -3.13
CA ALA A 127 4.35 25.05 -3.63
C ALA A 127 2.98 24.46 -3.25
N CYS A 128 2.86 23.15 -2.99
CA CYS A 128 1.61 22.56 -2.52
C CYS A 128 1.41 22.72 -1.01
N GLU A 129 2.35 23.32 -0.27
CA GLU A 129 2.27 23.64 1.16
C GLU A 129 1.76 22.43 1.99
N PRO A 130 2.44 21.27 1.98
CA PRO A 130 1.97 20.10 2.68
C PRO A 130 2.22 20.19 4.18
N ASP A 131 1.33 19.59 4.98
CA ASP A 131 1.54 19.37 6.43
C ASP A 131 2.46 18.15 6.68
N ILE A 132 2.46 17.20 5.74
CA ILE A 132 3.17 15.92 5.82
C ILE A 132 3.54 15.42 4.43
N ILE A 133 4.67 14.73 4.32
CA ILE A 133 5.17 14.16 3.06
C ILE A 133 5.42 12.66 3.25
N PHE A 134 4.80 11.81 2.41
CA PHE A 134 5.08 10.38 2.36
C PHE A 134 6.02 10.05 1.22
N ILE A 135 7.10 9.30 1.51
CA ILE A 135 8.08 8.88 0.51
C ILE A 135 8.41 7.39 0.61
N GLY A 136 8.84 6.80 -0.51
CA GLY A 136 9.45 5.48 -0.57
C GLY A 136 10.98 5.53 -0.67
N GLY A 137 11.62 4.36 -0.60
CA GLY A 137 13.08 4.22 -0.51
C GLY A 137 13.88 4.82 -1.67
N ARG A 138 13.26 5.01 -2.84
CA ARG A 138 13.90 5.60 -4.02
C ARG A 138 14.17 7.10 -3.87
N LEU A 139 13.48 7.78 -2.94
CA LEU A 139 13.64 9.21 -2.65
C LEU A 139 14.48 9.49 -1.40
N ARG A 140 15.06 8.47 -0.77
CA ARG A 140 15.88 8.64 0.44
C ARG A 140 17.02 9.66 0.30
N SER A 141 17.59 9.77 -0.90
CA SER A 141 18.70 10.70 -1.18
C SER A 141 18.32 12.19 -1.07
N VAL A 142 17.01 12.48 -1.20
CA VAL A 142 16.45 13.85 -1.07
C VAL A 142 15.61 14.00 0.20
N TYR A 143 15.74 13.06 1.15
CA TYR A 143 15.00 13.09 2.43
C TYR A 143 15.17 14.41 3.17
N ALA A 144 16.41 14.88 3.33
CA ALA A 144 16.71 16.11 4.06
C ALA A 144 16.14 17.36 3.38
N ASP A 145 16.11 17.39 2.04
CA ASP A 145 15.53 18.48 1.29
C ASP A 145 14.00 18.52 1.43
N LEU A 146 13.36 17.36 1.46
CA LEU A 146 11.92 17.23 1.71
C LEU A 146 11.57 17.57 3.17
N GLU A 147 12.38 17.12 4.13
CA GLU A 147 12.20 17.41 5.56
C GLU A 147 12.30 18.92 5.86
N ALA A 148 13.07 19.66 5.06
CA ALA A 148 13.12 21.14 5.16
C ALA A 148 11.80 21.81 4.73
N ILE A 149 10.91 21.10 4.02
CA ILE A 149 9.59 21.61 3.59
C ILE A 149 8.53 21.21 4.63
N ALA A 150 8.41 19.94 4.97
CA ALA A 150 7.46 19.42 5.95
C ALA A 150 7.95 18.08 6.53
N PRO A 151 7.40 17.60 7.67
CA PRO A 151 7.74 16.29 8.22
C PRO A 151 7.60 15.17 7.20
N VAL A 152 8.64 14.31 7.12
CA VAL A 152 8.72 13.21 6.16
C VAL A 152 8.43 11.88 6.84
N VAL A 153 7.52 11.11 6.29
CA VAL A 153 7.21 9.73 6.67
C VAL A 153 7.77 8.81 5.59
N TYR A 154 8.81 8.08 5.94
CA TYR A 154 9.41 7.07 5.10
C TYR A 154 9.12 5.68 5.67
N LEU A 155 8.24 4.95 4.99
CA LEU A 155 7.88 3.57 5.28
C LEU A 155 8.37 2.66 4.16
N ALA A 156 8.67 1.41 4.49
CA ALA A 156 9.11 0.41 3.53
C ALA A 156 8.58 -0.97 3.92
N VAL A 157 8.61 -1.91 2.97
CA VAL A 157 8.40 -3.33 3.24
C VAL A 157 9.69 -3.90 3.81
N ASP A 158 9.59 -4.54 4.96
CA ASP A 158 10.63 -5.37 5.54
C ASP A 158 10.39 -6.82 5.08
N TYR A 159 11.09 -7.21 4.04
CA TYR A 159 10.90 -8.55 3.43
C TYR A 159 11.32 -9.70 4.35
N GLU A 160 12.13 -9.45 5.40
CA GLU A 160 12.45 -10.48 6.41
C GLU A 160 11.25 -10.77 7.32
N LYS A 161 10.39 -9.78 7.54
CA LYS A 161 9.14 -9.95 8.29
C LYS A 161 7.97 -10.39 7.41
N GLY A 162 8.15 -10.34 6.11
CA GLY A 162 7.11 -10.61 5.14
C GLY A 162 6.28 -9.38 4.74
N ILE A 163 5.59 -9.52 3.62
CA ILE A 163 4.82 -8.43 3.01
C ILE A 163 3.57 -8.11 3.85
N VAL A 164 2.89 -9.13 4.35
CA VAL A 164 1.63 -8.97 5.11
C VAL A 164 1.86 -8.24 6.43
N GLU A 165 2.88 -8.67 7.20
CA GLU A 165 3.21 -8.02 8.47
C GLU A 165 3.68 -6.58 8.25
N SER A 166 4.54 -6.35 7.24
CA SER A 166 5.03 -5.01 6.90
C SER A 166 3.91 -4.09 6.45
N THR A 167 2.98 -4.58 5.62
CA THR A 167 1.81 -3.81 5.18
C THR A 167 0.94 -3.42 6.37
N ARG A 168 0.67 -4.36 7.28
CA ARG A 168 -0.10 -4.08 8.52
C ARG A 168 0.60 -3.03 9.38
N TYR A 169 1.92 -3.15 9.57
CA TYR A 169 2.70 -2.18 10.33
C TYR A 169 2.63 -0.77 9.71
N ASN A 170 2.79 -0.67 8.40
CA ASN A 170 2.71 0.60 7.68
C ASN A 170 1.30 1.19 7.76
N ALA A 171 0.26 0.36 7.57
CA ALA A 171 -1.14 0.79 7.71
C ALA A 171 -1.43 1.29 9.13
N GLN A 172 -0.97 0.58 10.16
CA GLN A 172 -1.13 0.98 11.56
C GLN A 172 -0.41 2.31 11.85
N THR A 173 0.80 2.49 11.31
CA THR A 173 1.58 3.72 11.47
C THR A 173 0.86 4.90 10.82
N ILE A 174 0.41 4.76 9.56
CA ILE A 174 -0.34 5.83 8.87
C ILE A 174 -1.69 6.09 9.57
N ALA A 175 -2.42 5.04 9.95
CA ALA A 175 -3.69 5.18 10.66
C ALA A 175 -3.55 5.96 11.99
N SER A 176 -2.44 5.76 12.71
CA SER A 176 -2.17 6.48 13.97
C SER A 176 -2.04 8.00 13.77
N ILE A 177 -1.53 8.42 12.61
CA ILE A 177 -1.41 9.85 12.25
C ILE A 177 -2.80 10.52 12.19
N PHE A 178 -3.83 9.76 11.81
CA PHE A 178 -5.21 10.23 11.65
C PHE A 178 -6.13 9.83 12.82
N GLY A 179 -5.64 9.04 13.79
CA GLY A 179 -6.46 8.49 14.88
C GLY A 179 -7.48 7.44 14.40
N MET A 180 -7.07 6.62 13.42
CA MET A 180 -7.90 5.63 12.74
C MET A 180 -7.40 4.19 12.93
N GLU A 181 -6.59 3.94 13.96
CA GLU A 181 -5.94 2.64 14.20
C GLU A 181 -6.93 1.48 14.29
N SER A 182 -8.13 1.75 14.83
CA SER A 182 -9.18 0.74 14.96
C SER A 182 -9.74 0.23 13.61
N GLN A 183 -9.48 0.90 12.50
CA GLN A 183 -9.93 0.46 11.17
C GLN A 183 -9.01 -0.60 10.57
N VAL A 184 -7.74 -0.63 10.97
CA VAL A 184 -6.73 -1.51 10.36
C VAL A 184 -7.08 -2.99 10.50
N ASP A 185 -7.57 -3.42 11.67
CA ASP A 185 -7.94 -4.81 11.88
C ASP A 185 -9.05 -5.28 10.93
N ALA A 186 -10.01 -4.40 10.65
CA ALA A 186 -11.06 -4.72 9.67
C ALA A 186 -10.55 -4.84 8.24
N MET A 187 -9.54 -4.03 7.85
CA MET A 187 -8.91 -4.09 6.52
C MET A 187 -8.17 -5.40 6.28
N PHE A 188 -7.69 -6.05 7.33
CA PHE A 188 -6.91 -7.29 7.26
C PHE A 188 -7.70 -8.55 7.61
N ALA A 189 -9.00 -8.43 7.90
CA ALA A 189 -9.78 -9.52 8.51
C ALA A 189 -9.89 -10.78 7.63
N ASP A 190 -9.92 -10.62 6.30
CA ASP A 190 -10.09 -11.72 5.35
C ASP A 190 -8.79 -12.19 4.69
N PHE A 191 -7.64 -11.53 4.91
CA PHE A 191 -6.39 -11.93 4.28
C PHE A 191 -5.86 -13.26 4.81
N GLN A 192 -5.92 -13.48 6.12
CA GLN A 192 -5.38 -14.70 6.71
C GLN A 192 -6.05 -15.99 6.18
N PRO A 193 -7.39 -16.11 6.09
CA PRO A 193 -8.03 -17.29 5.48
C PRO A 193 -7.64 -17.52 4.02
N ARG A 194 -7.44 -16.45 3.25
CA ARG A 194 -7.02 -16.52 1.83
C ARG A 194 -5.58 -17.04 1.73
N ILE A 195 -4.68 -16.51 2.56
CA ILE A 195 -3.29 -16.98 2.66
C ILE A 195 -3.24 -18.47 3.04
N GLU A 196 -4.03 -18.91 4.01
CA GLU A 196 -4.11 -20.32 4.40
C GLU A 196 -4.60 -21.21 3.26
N ALA A 197 -5.58 -20.76 2.49
CA ALA A 197 -6.06 -21.50 1.31
C ALA A 197 -4.97 -21.64 0.24
N LEU A 198 -4.24 -20.56 -0.07
CA LEU A 198 -3.11 -20.56 -1.01
C LEU A 198 -1.93 -21.40 -0.50
N ASN A 199 -1.63 -21.33 0.80
CA ASN A 199 -0.60 -22.14 1.44
C ASN A 199 -0.86 -23.64 1.25
N THR A 200 -2.13 -24.11 1.29
CA THR A 200 -2.44 -25.53 1.04
C THR A 200 -1.97 -26.04 -0.32
N VAL A 201 -1.81 -25.13 -1.30
CA VAL A 201 -1.37 -25.46 -2.67
C VAL A 201 0.14 -25.36 -2.81
N LEU A 202 0.76 -24.36 -2.18
CA LEU A 202 2.17 -23.98 -2.43
C LEU A 202 3.14 -24.41 -1.34
N ASN A 203 2.67 -24.77 -0.13
CA ASN A 203 3.57 -25.16 0.95
C ASN A 203 4.50 -26.30 0.52
N ASP A 204 5.79 -26.14 0.77
CA ASP A 204 6.87 -27.06 0.40
C ASP A 204 7.03 -27.30 -1.13
N LYS A 205 6.35 -26.52 -1.99
CA LYS A 205 6.52 -26.60 -3.44
C LYS A 205 7.79 -25.89 -3.88
N ASN A 206 8.52 -26.49 -4.80
CA ASN A 206 9.68 -25.89 -5.43
C ASN A 206 9.23 -24.89 -6.48
N VAL A 207 9.53 -23.62 -6.26
CA VAL A 207 9.09 -22.54 -7.16
C VAL A 207 10.29 -21.74 -7.70
N LEU A 208 10.13 -21.22 -8.90
CA LEU A 208 11.03 -20.21 -9.45
C LEU A 208 10.30 -18.86 -9.41
N LEU A 209 10.89 -17.90 -8.73
CA LEU A 209 10.42 -16.52 -8.71
C LEU A 209 11.27 -15.70 -9.68
N GLY A 210 10.62 -15.04 -10.65
CA GLY A 210 11.32 -14.32 -11.70
C GLY A 210 10.69 -12.97 -12.02
N MET A 211 11.53 -12.04 -12.47
CA MET A 211 11.12 -10.75 -13.01
C MET A 211 11.55 -10.66 -14.47
N TYR A 212 10.58 -10.50 -15.36
CA TYR A 212 10.84 -10.22 -16.76
C TYR A 212 11.06 -8.72 -16.97
N ASN A 213 12.16 -8.38 -17.61
CA ASN A 213 12.52 -6.99 -17.91
C ASN A 213 13.35 -6.93 -19.20
N ALA A 214 12.92 -6.14 -20.18
CA ALA A 214 13.67 -5.85 -21.41
C ALA A 214 14.23 -7.12 -22.10
N ASN A 215 13.38 -8.11 -22.32
CA ASN A 215 13.67 -9.40 -22.97
C ASN A 215 14.58 -10.36 -22.16
N ALA A 216 14.80 -10.09 -20.88
CA ALA A 216 15.53 -10.96 -19.97
C ALA A 216 14.69 -11.40 -18.78
N LEU A 217 14.94 -12.61 -18.27
CA LEU A 217 14.38 -13.13 -17.03
C LEU A 217 15.45 -13.07 -15.95
N GLY A 218 15.19 -12.24 -14.92
CA GLY A 218 16.00 -12.19 -13.70
C GLY A 218 15.36 -13.01 -12.59
N LEU A 219 16.15 -13.85 -11.91
CA LEU A 219 15.70 -14.65 -10.77
C LEU A 219 15.64 -13.79 -9.51
N MET A 220 14.54 -13.93 -8.77
CA MET A 220 14.22 -13.08 -7.63
C MET A 220 14.35 -13.85 -6.31
N GLY A 221 15.10 -13.30 -5.36
CA GLY A 221 15.24 -13.84 -4.01
C GLY A 221 14.30 -13.17 -3.00
N THR A 222 14.69 -13.26 -1.72
CA THR A 222 13.91 -12.79 -0.56
C THR A 222 13.58 -11.30 -0.62
N ALA A 223 14.50 -10.45 -1.10
CA ALA A 223 14.30 -9.00 -1.16
C ALA A 223 13.44 -8.56 -2.37
N SER A 224 12.32 -9.24 -2.62
CA SER A 224 11.45 -8.96 -3.78
C SER A 224 9.97 -8.97 -3.45
N GLN A 225 9.19 -8.34 -4.33
CA GLN A 225 7.72 -8.34 -4.26
C GLN A 225 7.12 -9.76 -4.33
N LEU A 226 7.82 -10.68 -5.01
CA LEU A 226 7.40 -12.07 -5.14
C LEU A 226 7.68 -12.91 -3.88
N ASN A 227 8.41 -12.37 -2.89
CA ASN A 227 8.73 -13.10 -1.66
C ASN A 227 7.49 -13.54 -0.88
N MET A 228 6.34 -12.91 -1.09
CA MET A 228 5.06 -13.36 -0.54
C MET A 228 4.80 -14.86 -0.82
N ILE A 229 5.21 -15.35 -1.99
CA ILE A 229 5.01 -16.74 -2.41
C ILE A 229 5.87 -17.70 -1.59
N ALA A 230 7.07 -17.29 -1.23
CA ALA A 230 7.95 -18.08 -0.38
C ALA A 230 7.63 -17.88 1.12
N HIS A 231 7.57 -16.61 1.55
CA HIS A 231 7.44 -16.28 2.97
C HIS A 231 6.05 -16.60 3.54
N GLU A 232 4.98 -16.09 2.93
CA GLU A 232 3.62 -16.26 3.44
C GLU A 232 2.98 -17.58 3.00
N LEU A 233 3.29 -18.06 1.79
CA LEU A 233 2.66 -19.26 1.25
C LEU A 233 3.52 -20.54 1.42
N GLY A 234 4.72 -20.42 1.98
CA GLY A 234 5.56 -21.56 2.38
C GLY A 234 6.23 -22.31 1.22
N ALA A 235 6.37 -21.68 0.04
CA ALA A 235 7.05 -22.30 -1.09
C ALA A 235 8.57 -22.22 -0.95
N ASN A 236 9.27 -23.23 -1.51
CA ASN A 236 10.74 -23.26 -1.59
C ASN A 236 11.20 -22.46 -2.80
N ASN A 237 11.77 -21.29 -2.61
CA ASN A 237 12.27 -20.46 -3.71
C ASN A 237 13.62 -20.97 -4.23
N LEU A 238 13.62 -21.66 -5.35
CA LEU A 238 14.84 -22.17 -5.99
C LEU A 238 15.74 -21.05 -6.55
N SER A 239 15.17 -19.89 -6.83
CA SER A 239 15.92 -18.74 -7.37
C SER A 239 17.04 -18.28 -6.44
N GLU A 240 16.89 -18.45 -5.13
CA GLU A 240 17.89 -18.07 -4.12
C GLU A 240 19.19 -18.87 -4.22
N SER A 241 19.15 -20.05 -4.83
CA SER A 241 20.34 -20.88 -5.04
C SER A 241 21.22 -20.39 -6.20
N VAL A 242 20.78 -19.37 -6.96
CA VAL A 242 21.46 -18.89 -8.16
C VAL A 242 22.11 -17.53 -7.93
N GLY A 243 23.44 -17.47 -8.03
CA GLY A 243 24.21 -16.23 -7.98
C GLY A 243 23.95 -15.39 -6.73
N GLU A 244 23.64 -14.11 -6.92
CA GLU A 244 23.25 -13.15 -5.88
C GLU A 244 21.76 -12.77 -5.97
N ALA A 245 20.90 -13.66 -6.44
CA ALA A 245 19.46 -13.41 -6.59
C ALA A 245 18.81 -12.90 -5.30
N GLU A 246 19.29 -13.32 -4.14
CA GLU A 246 18.85 -12.87 -2.82
C GLU A 246 18.95 -11.34 -2.64
N LYS A 247 19.93 -10.70 -3.30
CA LYS A 247 20.22 -9.25 -3.17
C LYS A 247 19.84 -8.43 -4.40
N ALA A 248 19.50 -9.10 -5.50
CA ALA A 248 19.29 -8.45 -6.78
C ALA A 248 17.93 -7.72 -6.83
N THR A 249 17.93 -6.40 -6.92
CA THR A 249 16.70 -5.56 -6.98
C THR A 249 15.85 -5.85 -8.23
N HIS A 250 16.46 -6.31 -9.31
CA HIS A 250 15.79 -6.61 -10.60
C HIS A 250 16.00 -8.05 -11.05
N GLY A 251 16.44 -8.90 -10.13
CA GLY A 251 16.75 -10.30 -10.37
C GLY A 251 18.18 -10.52 -10.87
N GLU A 252 18.70 -11.70 -10.59
CA GLU A 252 19.96 -12.21 -11.13
C GLU A 252 19.68 -12.87 -12.47
N GLU A 253 20.30 -12.39 -13.55
CA GLU A 253 20.13 -12.97 -14.87
C GLU A 253 20.65 -14.42 -14.90
N ALA A 254 19.80 -15.36 -15.28
CA ALA A 254 20.14 -16.76 -15.34
C ALA A 254 20.01 -17.30 -16.78
N SER A 255 20.89 -18.23 -17.14
CA SER A 255 20.76 -18.92 -18.40
C SER A 255 19.56 -19.89 -18.38
N TRP A 256 19.03 -20.19 -19.56
CA TRP A 256 17.94 -21.17 -19.68
C TRP A 256 18.37 -22.56 -19.20
N GLU A 257 19.65 -22.94 -19.37
CA GLU A 257 20.21 -24.18 -18.85
C GLU A 257 20.16 -24.23 -17.30
N THR A 258 20.42 -23.10 -16.64
CA THR A 258 20.27 -22.99 -15.19
C THR A 258 18.82 -23.20 -14.78
N ILE A 259 17.88 -22.53 -15.45
CA ILE A 259 16.43 -22.63 -15.17
C ILE A 259 15.93 -24.08 -15.34
N ILE A 260 16.38 -24.75 -16.42
CA ILE A 260 16.05 -26.16 -16.67
C ILE A 260 16.59 -27.07 -15.55
N THR A 261 17.81 -26.80 -15.10
CA THR A 261 18.45 -27.60 -14.04
C THR A 261 17.74 -27.44 -12.69
N LEU A 262 17.13 -26.30 -12.42
CA LEU A 262 16.35 -26.07 -11.21
C LEU A 262 15.06 -26.89 -11.17
N ASP A 263 14.49 -27.22 -12.33
CA ASP A 263 13.28 -28.04 -12.50
C ASP A 263 12.13 -27.66 -11.55
N PRO A 264 11.63 -26.42 -11.61
CA PRO A 264 10.61 -25.92 -10.68
C PRO A 264 9.24 -26.56 -10.91
N GLU A 265 8.47 -26.80 -9.83
CA GLU A 265 7.07 -27.23 -9.91
C GLU A 265 6.14 -26.10 -10.36
N TYR A 266 6.47 -24.84 -10.03
CA TYR A 266 5.79 -23.61 -10.46
C TYR A 266 6.79 -22.55 -10.86
N MET A 267 6.42 -21.69 -11.80
CA MET A 267 7.13 -20.44 -12.11
C MET A 267 6.19 -19.26 -11.91
N PHE A 268 6.64 -18.24 -11.19
CA PHE A 268 5.90 -17.00 -10.97
C PHE A 268 6.69 -15.85 -11.57
N ILE A 269 6.11 -15.19 -12.56
CA ILE A 269 6.81 -14.20 -13.39
C ILE A 269 6.11 -12.85 -13.28
N LEU A 270 6.82 -11.87 -12.73
CA LEU A 270 6.39 -10.47 -12.72
C LEU A 270 6.90 -9.75 -13.97
N ASP A 271 5.99 -9.23 -14.78
CA ASP A 271 6.35 -8.45 -15.97
C ASP A 271 6.59 -6.97 -15.63
N ARG A 272 7.85 -6.63 -15.34
CA ARG A 272 8.26 -5.26 -15.04
C ARG A 272 8.17 -4.34 -16.27
N SER A 273 8.36 -4.85 -17.48
CA SER A 273 8.23 -4.04 -18.70
C SER A 273 6.81 -3.48 -18.81
N THR A 274 5.80 -4.34 -18.60
CA THR A 274 4.39 -3.93 -18.52
C THR A 274 4.13 -3.01 -17.31
N ALA A 275 4.65 -3.36 -16.13
CA ALA A 275 4.45 -2.58 -14.90
C ALA A 275 4.90 -1.11 -15.00
N THR A 276 5.96 -0.86 -15.76
CA THR A 276 6.54 0.49 -15.94
C THR A 276 6.02 1.22 -17.17
N GLY A 277 5.19 0.56 -17.99
CA GLY A 277 4.74 1.11 -19.27
C GLY A 277 5.90 1.29 -20.27
N ALA A 278 6.99 0.54 -20.09
CA ALA A 278 8.11 0.55 -21.00
C ALA A 278 7.70 -0.16 -22.31
N SER A 279 7.29 0.64 -23.29
CA SER A 279 7.03 0.20 -24.65
C SER A 279 8.23 0.55 -25.53
N ASP A 280 9.43 0.11 -25.12
CA ASP A 280 10.62 0.30 -25.92
C ASP A 280 10.51 -0.50 -27.22
N GLU A 281 10.95 0.11 -28.35
CA GLU A 281 10.91 -0.53 -29.64
C GLU A 281 11.76 -1.83 -29.58
N GLY A 282 11.13 -2.99 -29.83
CA GLY A 282 11.76 -4.31 -29.76
C GLY A 282 11.58 -5.08 -28.43
N VAL A 283 10.83 -4.57 -27.47
CA VAL A 283 10.43 -5.38 -26.30
C VAL A 283 9.33 -6.36 -26.71
N ILE A 284 9.60 -7.65 -26.54
CA ILE A 284 8.64 -8.75 -26.76
C ILE A 284 7.89 -9.06 -25.47
N GLY A 285 6.72 -9.68 -25.55
CA GLY A 285 5.95 -10.06 -24.37
C GLY A 285 6.65 -11.14 -23.53
N ALA A 286 6.49 -11.09 -22.22
CA ALA A 286 7.11 -12.03 -21.29
C ALA A 286 6.87 -13.49 -21.68
N ARG A 287 5.66 -13.86 -22.09
CA ARG A 287 5.32 -15.21 -22.51
C ARG A 287 6.14 -15.69 -23.71
N GLU A 288 6.32 -14.84 -24.71
CA GLU A 288 7.05 -15.20 -25.93
C GLU A 288 8.55 -15.48 -25.67
N VAL A 289 9.13 -14.77 -24.73
CA VAL A 289 10.53 -14.98 -24.34
C VAL A 289 10.71 -16.19 -23.45
N ILE A 290 9.81 -16.35 -22.47
CA ILE A 290 9.92 -17.38 -21.43
C ILE A 290 9.49 -18.75 -21.96
N GLU A 291 8.42 -18.82 -22.75
CA GLU A 291 7.91 -20.07 -23.32
C GLU A 291 8.70 -20.49 -24.58
N ASN A 292 10.03 -20.42 -24.52
CA ASN A 292 10.92 -20.89 -25.60
C ASN A 292 10.96 -22.43 -25.68
N GLU A 293 11.59 -22.95 -26.73
CA GLU A 293 11.65 -24.40 -27.01
C GLU A 293 12.20 -25.22 -25.82
N LEU A 294 13.11 -24.66 -25.03
CA LEU A 294 13.69 -25.36 -23.88
C LEU A 294 12.71 -25.44 -22.71
N VAL A 295 12.01 -24.34 -22.41
CA VAL A 295 11.02 -24.28 -21.32
C VAL A 295 9.80 -25.13 -21.65
N GLN A 296 9.41 -25.23 -22.93
CA GLN A 296 8.30 -26.08 -23.39
C GLN A 296 8.50 -27.56 -23.12
N GLU A 297 9.73 -28.02 -22.92
CA GLU A 297 10.02 -29.40 -22.54
C GLU A 297 9.86 -29.67 -21.04
N LEU A 298 9.81 -28.65 -20.20
CA LEU A 298 9.66 -28.79 -18.75
C LEU A 298 8.23 -29.15 -18.32
N ASP A 299 8.12 -29.89 -17.23
CA ASP A 299 6.83 -30.27 -16.64
C ASP A 299 6.04 -29.06 -16.16
N VAL A 300 6.69 -28.00 -15.69
CA VAL A 300 6.04 -26.74 -15.27
C VAL A 300 5.26 -26.10 -16.42
N TYR A 301 5.79 -26.15 -17.66
CA TYR A 301 5.07 -25.67 -18.86
C TYR A 301 3.96 -26.64 -19.27
N LYS A 302 4.28 -27.93 -19.39
CA LYS A 302 3.33 -28.97 -19.83
C LYS A 302 2.10 -29.08 -18.93
N ASN A 303 2.25 -28.75 -17.66
CA ASN A 303 1.18 -28.75 -16.67
C ASN A 303 0.51 -27.38 -16.48
N GLY A 304 0.86 -26.35 -17.26
CA GLY A 304 0.27 -25.01 -17.19
C GLY A 304 0.57 -24.26 -15.89
N LYS A 305 1.73 -24.54 -15.26
CA LYS A 305 2.10 -23.99 -13.94
C LYS A 305 3.06 -22.80 -14.01
N ILE A 306 3.05 -22.06 -15.12
CA ILE A 306 3.74 -20.77 -15.26
C ILE A 306 2.70 -19.66 -15.06
N VAL A 307 2.79 -18.97 -13.95
CA VAL A 307 1.91 -17.85 -13.59
C VAL A 307 2.59 -16.54 -13.98
N TYR A 308 1.87 -15.69 -14.71
CA TYR A 308 2.36 -14.38 -15.14
C TYR A 308 1.54 -13.28 -14.50
N PHE A 309 2.18 -12.40 -13.75
CA PHE A 309 1.60 -11.16 -13.26
C PHE A 309 1.79 -10.06 -14.30
N ILE A 310 0.83 -9.92 -15.21
CA ILE A 310 0.83 -8.97 -16.33
C ILE A 310 -0.28 -7.92 -16.13
N GLU A 311 -1.52 -8.34 -15.84
CA GLU A 311 -2.68 -7.47 -15.74
C GLU A 311 -2.50 -6.42 -14.62
N HIS A 312 -2.07 -6.87 -13.44
CA HIS A 312 -1.79 -6.01 -12.29
C HIS A 312 -0.28 -5.88 -12.01
N ALA A 313 0.55 -5.98 -13.06
CA ALA A 313 2.02 -5.89 -12.90
C ALA A 313 2.47 -4.61 -12.19
N ASN A 314 1.82 -3.48 -12.45
CA ASN A 314 2.08 -2.20 -11.80
C ASN A 314 1.74 -2.23 -10.29
N VAL A 315 0.70 -2.94 -9.87
CA VAL A 315 0.35 -3.13 -8.45
C VAL A 315 1.45 -3.92 -7.76
N TRP A 316 1.79 -5.09 -8.30
CA TRP A 316 2.89 -5.93 -7.79
C TRP A 316 4.23 -5.18 -7.72
N TYR A 317 4.56 -4.38 -8.74
CA TYR A 317 5.87 -3.74 -8.84
C TYR A 317 6.00 -2.45 -8.06
N THR A 318 4.93 -1.64 -7.96
CA THR A 318 5.03 -0.28 -7.41
C THR A 318 4.22 -0.04 -6.15
N SER A 319 3.21 -0.88 -5.85
CA SER A 319 2.31 -0.70 -4.71
C SER A 319 2.41 -1.77 -3.63
N THR A 320 3.32 -2.75 -3.76
CA THR A 320 3.57 -3.75 -2.72
C THR A 320 3.86 -3.06 -1.38
N GLY A 321 3.08 -3.40 -0.36
CA GLY A 321 3.06 -2.72 0.94
C GLY A 321 1.83 -1.85 1.16
N GLY A 322 0.96 -1.69 0.15
CA GLY A 322 -0.39 -1.13 0.27
C GLY A 322 -1.42 -2.21 0.64
N VAL A 323 -2.53 -1.80 1.24
CA VAL A 323 -3.62 -2.70 1.69
C VAL A 323 -4.43 -3.21 0.50
N GLN A 324 -4.83 -2.34 -0.41
CA GLN A 324 -5.56 -2.70 -1.62
C GLN A 324 -4.67 -3.45 -2.62
N ALA A 325 -3.36 -3.12 -2.63
CA ALA A 325 -2.37 -3.89 -3.38
C ALA A 325 -2.29 -5.33 -2.87
N LEU A 326 -2.26 -5.54 -1.55
CA LEU A 326 -2.24 -6.88 -0.95
C LEU A 326 -3.49 -7.68 -1.32
N ASP A 327 -4.67 -7.06 -1.30
CA ASP A 327 -5.93 -7.66 -1.75
C ASP A 327 -5.85 -8.11 -3.23
N THR A 328 -5.35 -7.24 -4.09
CA THR A 328 -5.15 -7.53 -5.53
C THR A 328 -4.15 -8.68 -5.73
N MET A 329 -3.02 -8.66 -5.00
CA MET A 329 -2.00 -9.71 -5.08
C MET A 329 -2.56 -11.08 -4.66
N LEU A 330 -3.36 -11.12 -3.61
CA LEU A 330 -4.05 -12.34 -3.17
C LEU A 330 -5.07 -12.82 -4.22
N ALA A 331 -5.85 -11.91 -4.81
CA ALA A 331 -6.83 -12.24 -5.85
C ALA A 331 -6.16 -12.82 -7.11
N ASP A 332 -5.03 -12.26 -7.53
CA ASP A 332 -4.23 -12.79 -8.65
C ASP A 332 -3.75 -14.22 -8.38
N LEU A 333 -3.25 -14.48 -7.17
CA LEU A 333 -2.80 -15.82 -6.77
C LEU A 333 -3.96 -16.82 -6.65
N GLU A 334 -5.10 -16.40 -6.09
CA GLU A 334 -6.32 -17.22 -6.03
C GLU A 334 -6.82 -17.58 -7.42
N GLY A 335 -6.86 -16.59 -8.34
CA GLY A 335 -7.24 -16.81 -9.73
C GLY A 335 -6.34 -17.82 -10.44
N ALA A 336 -5.03 -17.73 -10.20
CA ALA A 336 -4.06 -18.61 -10.83
C ALA A 336 -4.02 -20.02 -10.23
N LEU A 337 -4.27 -20.18 -8.92
CA LEU A 337 -3.98 -21.42 -8.20
C LEU A 337 -5.23 -22.18 -7.75
N LEU A 338 -6.33 -21.50 -7.44
CA LEU A 338 -7.53 -22.13 -6.88
C LEU A 338 -8.65 -22.35 -7.93
N HIS A 339 -8.64 -21.62 -9.06
CA HIS A 339 -9.69 -21.72 -10.08
C HIS A 339 -9.34 -22.66 -11.25
N GLU A 340 -8.14 -23.25 -11.30
CA GLU A 340 -7.74 -24.21 -12.36
C GLU A 340 -8.34 -25.62 -12.23
N THR A 341 -9.21 -25.91 -11.27
CA THR A 341 -9.81 -27.26 -11.10
C THR A 341 -11.02 -27.52 -12.00
N SER A 342 -11.29 -26.69 -13.03
CA SER A 342 -12.47 -26.79 -13.91
C SER A 342 -12.12 -26.81 -15.40
N LYS A 343 -11.13 -27.62 -15.82
CA LYS A 343 -10.95 -27.96 -17.25
C LYS A 343 -10.81 -29.45 -17.46
#